data_3677505fa875388bb3db548d2ec7bc58
#
_entry.id   3677505fa875388bb3db548d2ec7bc58
#
_cell.length_a   1.000
_cell.length_b   1.000
_cell.length_c   1.000
_cell.angle_alpha   90.00
_cell.angle_beta   90.00
_cell.angle_gamma   90.00
#
_symmetry.space_group_name_H-M   'P 1'
#
loop_
_entity.id
_entity.type
_entity.pdbx_description
1 polymer ?
#
loop_
_entity_poly.entity_id
_entity_poly.type
_entity_poly.pdbx_seq_one_letter_code
_entity_poly.pdbx_strand_id
1 'polypeptide(L)'
;MRTPKQGHAKIQNIVYQLIIKWTFLSDEVRKEKTPKMTISVGSKGIATVRVTDLEYDCITEKINAQIDTQDDEMKIVIAPYKQDPTLEVDCYCKYDAGFKLSNLTSGKYHMKVYLADYYGKYDATSPAYEGAITFKPNTTQELELQQ
;
A
#
# COMPACT_ATOMS: atom_id res chain seq x y z
N MET A 1 30.04 -6.12 -6.65
CA MET A 1 29.64 -5.65 -5.31
C MET A 1 28.72 -4.44 -5.46
N ARG A 2 27.47 -4.54 -5.01
CA ARG A 2 26.57 -3.39 -5.06
C ARG A 2 26.90 -2.41 -3.94
N THR A 3 26.96 -1.12 -4.27
CA THR A 3 27.06 -0.08 -3.26
C THR A 3 25.73 -0.01 -2.52
N PRO A 4 25.70 -0.12 -1.18
CA PRO A 4 24.44 0.01 -0.45
C PRO A 4 23.79 1.37 -0.70
N LYS A 5 22.47 1.39 -0.84
CA LYS A 5 21.75 2.65 -0.93
C LYS A 5 21.81 3.37 0.41
N GLN A 6 22.14 4.64 0.38
CA GLN A 6 22.25 5.44 1.59
C GLN A 6 20.88 5.94 2.04
N GLY A 7 20.67 5.95 3.35
CA GLY A 7 19.45 6.43 3.96
C GLY A 7 18.31 5.41 3.92
N HIS A 8 17.33 5.63 4.76
CA HIS A 8 16.11 4.83 4.80
C HIS A 8 14.97 5.63 4.18
N ALA A 9 14.19 4.98 3.34
CA ALA A 9 12.97 5.58 2.82
C ALA A 9 12.03 5.88 3.98
N LYS A 10 11.36 7.02 3.92
CA LYS A 10 10.35 7.42 4.89
C LYS A 10 9.00 7.45 4.23
N ILE A 11 7.99 6.99 4.94
CA ILE A 11 6.61 7.10 4.50
C ILE A 11 5.92 8.22 5.26
N GLN A 12 5.17 9.01 4.55
CA GLN A 12 4.27 9.99 5.13
C GLN A 12 2.88 9.68 4.61
N ASN A 13 1.96 9.39 5.53
CA ASN A 13 0.57 9.24 5.19
C ASN A 13 0.06 10.60 4.71
N ILE A 14 -0.36 10.65 3.45
CA ILE A 14 -1.00 11.84 2.94
C ILE A 14 -2.45 11.76 3.44
N VAL A 15 -2.88 12.82 4.14
CA VAL A 15 -4.26 12.92 4.58
C VAL A 15 -5.13 13.20 3.35
N TYR A 16 -5.27 12.22 2.48
CA TYR A 16 -6.35 12.25 1.51
C TYR A 16 -7.60 11.69 2.19
N GLN A 17 -8.72 12.27 1.84
CA GLN A 17 -10.00 11.71 2.22
C GLN A 17 -10.01 10.24 1.82
N LEU A 18 -10.19 9.37 2.81
CA LEU A 18 -10.63 8.02 2.57
C LEU A 18 -11.90 8.13 1.74
N ILE A 19 -11.82 7.85 0.46
CA ILE A 19 -13.00 7.77 -0.37
C ILE A 19 -13.66 6.44 -0.05
N ILE A 20 -14.60 6.49 0.90
CA ILE A 20 -15.43 5.35 1.23
C ILE A 20 -16.46 5.22 0.12
N LYS A 21 -16.27 4.26 -0.75
CA LYS A 21 -17.33 3.90 -1.69
C LYS A 21 -18.30 2.99 -0.97
N TRP A 22 -19.36 3.59 -0.44
CA TRP A 22 -20.45 2.88 0.19
C TRP A 22 -21.20 2.05 -0.86
N THR A 23 -20.79 0.83 -1.07
CA THR A 23 -21.56 -0.14 -1.80
C THR A 23 -21.68 -1.39 -0.97
N PHE A 24 -22.89 -1.81 -0.71
CA PHE A 24 -23.15 -3.17 -0.25
C PHE A 24 -22.64 -4.09 -1.36
N LEU A 25 -21.47 -4.69 -1.13
CA LEU A 25 -20.84 -5.50 -2.15
C LEU A 25 -21.46 -6.90 -2.13
N SER A 26 -22.15 -7.26 -3.20
CA SER A 26 -22.49 -8.66 -3.47
C SER A 26 -21.18 -9.45 -3.67
N ASP A 27 -21.20 -10.75 -3.43
CA ASP A 27 -20.02 -11.60 -3.63
C ASP A 27 -19.42 -11.48 -5.03
N GLU A 28 -20.26 -11.25 -6.04
CA GLU A 28 -19.81 -11.06 -7.41
C GLU A 28 -19.03 -9.77 -7.59
N VAL A 29 -19.51 -8.65 -7.01
CA VAL A 29 -18.84 -7.36 -7.11
C VAL A 29 -17.53 -7.36 -6.34
N ARG A 30 -17.44 -8.06 -5.22
CA ARG A 30 -16.21 -8.21 -4.46
C ARG A 30 -15.08 -8.86 -5.28
N LYS A 31 -15.42 -9.78 -6.18
CA LYS A 31 -14.46 -10.50 -7.01
C LYS A 31 -14.00 -9.74 -8.25
N GLU A 32 -14.77 -8.74 -8.69
CA GLU A 32 -14.53 -8.04 -9.97
C GLU A 32 -13.39 -7.02 -9.91
N LYS A 33 -13.06 -6.50 -8.73
CA LYS A 33 -12.03 -5.47 -8.61
C LYS A 33 -10.92 -5.89 -7.67
N THR A 34 -9.75 -6.10 -8.26
CA THR A 34 -8.51 -6.34 -7.54
C THR A 34 -7.89 -5.00 -7.12
N PRO A 35 -7.39 -4.87 -5.89
CA PRO A 35 -6.67 -3.66 -5.49
C PRO A 35 -5.48 -3.38 -6.40
N LYS A 36 -5.27 -2.11 -6.69
CA LYS A 36 -4.15 -1.65 -7.52
C LYS A 36 -3.32 -0.63 -6.77
N MET A 37 -2.02 -0.71 -6.96
CA MET A 37 -1.08 0.28 -6.43
C MET A 37 -0.45 1.03 -7.61
N THR A 38 -0.58 2.33 -7.61
CA THR A 38 0.06 3.20 -8.60
C THR A 38 1.16 3.99 -7.92
N ILE A 39 2.37 3.91 -8.46
CA ILE A 39 3.54 4.61 -7.93
C ILE A 39 3.97 5.64 -8.96
N SER A 40 3.85 6.92 -8.60
CA SER A 40 4.24 8.03 -9.47
C SER A 40 5.42 8.76 -8.84
N VAL A 41 6.54 8.79 -9.55
CA VAL A 41 7.75 9.48 -9.09
C VAL A 41 7.83 10.83 -9.78
N GLY A 42 7.87 11.91 -8.99
CA GLY A 42 7.97 13.26 -9.52
C GLY A 42 9.39 13.65 -9.93
N SER A 43 9.54 14.86 -10.46
CA SER A 43 10.82 15.40 -10.90
C SER A 43 11.85 15.54 -9.78
N LYS A 44 11.40 15.68 -8.53
CA LYS A 44 12.27 15.81 -7.35
C LYS A 44 12.56 14.48 -6.65
N GLY A 45 12.15 13.36 -7.25
CA GLY A 45 12.40 12.03 -6.69
C GLY A 45 11.46 11.66 -5.54
N ILE A 46 10.38 12.40 -5.30
CA ILE A 46 9.37 12.05 -4.32
C ILE A 46 8.33 11.18 -5.00
N ALA A 47 8.06 10.01 -4.42
CA ALA A 47 7.07 9.09 -4.95
C ALA A 47 5.73 9.27 -4.25
N THR A 48 4.66 9.36 -5.02
CA THR A 48 3.29 9.30 -4.54
C THR A 48 2.74 7.93 -4.84
N VAL A 49 2.27 7.24 -3.82
CA VAL A 49 1.69 5.90 -3.93
C VAL A 49 0.19 6.02 -3.69
N ARG A 50 -0.59 5.52 -4.62
CA ARG A 50 -2.04 5.42 -4.47
C ARG A 50 -2.46 3.98 -4.57
N VAL A 51 -3.23 3.52 -3.58
CA VAL A 51 -3.80 2.17 -3.58
C VAL A 51 -5.30 2.31 -3.69
N THR A 52 -5.90 1.64 -4.66
CA THR A 52 -7.33 1.72 -4.92
C THR A 52 -7.99 0.36 -4.73
N ASP A 53 -9.27 0.39 -4.44
CA ASP A 53 -10.13 -0.80 -4.34
C ASP A 53 -9.71 -1.79 -3.24
N LEU A 54 -9.08 -1.30 -2.15
CA LEU A 54 -8.85 -2.11 -0.96
C LEU A 54 -10.20 -2.44 -0.31
N GLU A 55 -10.39 -3.69 0.05
CA GLU A 55 -11.63 -4.15 0.67
C GLU A 55 -11.43 -4.39 2.16
N TYR A 56 -12.16 -3.63 2.96
CA TYR A 56 -12.20 -3.77 4.41
C TYR A 56 -13.62 -3.57 4.91
N ASP A 57 -13.90 -3.87 6.17
CA ASP A 57 -15.23 -3.60 6.72
C ASP A 57 -15.54 -2.09 6.72
N CYS A 58 -16.84 -1.76 6.73
CA CYS A 58 -17.30 -0.38 6.54
C CYS A 58 -17.05 0.53 7.75
N ILE A 59 -16.55 0.00 8.87
CA ILE A 59 -16.19 0.81 10.04
C ILE A 59 -14.69 1.09 10.11
N THR A 60 -13.95 0.76 9.06
CA THR A 60 -12.53 1.11 8.96
C THR A 60 -12.38 2.63 8.94
N GLU A 61 -11.57 3.16 9.84
CA GLU A 61 -11.42 4.61 10.02
C GLU A 61 -10.28 5.18 9.19
N LYS A 62 -9.21 4.41 9.04
CA LYS A 62 -8.04 4.83 8.25
C LYS A 62 -7.23 3.62 7.80
N ILE A 63 -6.36 3.87 6.84
CA ILE A 63 -5.41 2.89 6.33
C ILE A 63 -4.03 3.46 6.54
N ASN A 64 -3.19 2.71 7.25
CA ASN A 64 -1.82 3.08 7.54
C ASN A 64 -0.87 2.29 6.65
N ALA A 65 0.26 2.88 6.33
CA ALA A 65 1.33 2.18 5.65
C ALA A 65 2.65 2.39 6.38
N GLN A 66 3.47 1.36 6.37
CA GLN A 66 4.83 1.39 6.90
C GLN A 66 5.77 0.93 5.81
N ILE A 67 6.95 1.53 5.75
CA ILE A 67 7.99 1.16 4.81
C ILE A 67 9.28 0.84 5.55
N ASP A 68 9.93 -0.22 5.11
CA ASP A 68 11.27 -0.59 5.56
C ASP A 68 12.13 -0.85 4.33
N THR A 69 13.27 -0.18 4.29
CA THR A 69 14.24 -0.37 3.21
C THR A 69 15.58 -0.79 3.77
N GLN A 70 16.17 -1.80 3.15
CA GLN A 70 17.51 -2.25 3.46
C GLN A 70 18.20 -2.58 2.14
N ASP A 71 19.25 -1.82 1.81
CA ASP A 71 19.93 -1.90 0.52
C ASP A 71 18.95 -1.71 -0.65
N ASP A 72 18.77 -2.71 -1.50
CA ASP A 72 17.79 -2.69 -2.59
C ASP A 72 16.50 -3.47 -2.28
N GLU A 73 16.32 -3.88 -1.03
CA GLU A 73 15.09 -4.52 -0.57
C GLU A 73 14.14 -3.49 0.03
N MET A 74 12.88 -3.57 -0.36
CA MET A 74 11.82 -2.68 0.15
C MET A 74 10.63 -3.51 0.60
N LYS A 75 10.17 -3.26 1.82
CA LYS A 75 8.97 -3.87 2.36
C LYS A 75 7.96 -2.78 2.70
N ILE A 76 6.77 -2.89 2.17
CA ILE A 76 5.64 -2.02 2.48
C ILE A 76 4.56 -2.85 3.15
N VAL A 77 4.10 -2.43 4.32
CA VAL A 77 2.98 -3.06 5.03
C VAL A 77 1.83 -2.06 5.09
N ILE A 78 0.70 -2.46 4.54
CA ILE A 78 -0.54 -1.67 4.54
C ILE A 78 -1.49 -2.32 5.53
N ALA A 79 -1.98 -1.54 6.50
CA ALA A 79 -2.83 -2.04 7.56
C ALA A 79 -4.05 -1.15 7.75
N PRO A 80 -5.25 -1.74 7.83
CA PRO A 80 -6.45 -0.99 8.18
C PRO A 80 -6.47 -0.71 9.68
N TYR A 81 -7.15 0.34 10.07
CA TYR A 81 -7.33 0.71 11.47
C TYR A 81 -8.81 0.97 11.75
N LYS A 82 -9.27 0.45 12.88
CA LYS A 82 -10.54 0.80 13.49
C LYS A 82 -10.36 0.84 15.01
N GLN A 83 -11.20 1.64 15.68
CA GLN A 83 -11.06 1.89 17.12
C GLN A 83 -11.13 0.60 17.95
N ASP A 84 -12.06 -0.29 17.61
CA ASP A 84 -12.19 -1.59 18.24
C ASP A 84 -11.95 -2.69 17.20
N PRO A 85 -10.74 -3.29 17.17
CA PRO A 85 -10.42 -4.32 16.18
C PRO A 85 -11.21 -5.61 16.38
N THR A 86 -11.84 -5.82 17.53
CA THR A 86 -12.64 -7.01 17.80
C THR A 86 -14.07 -6.89 17.28
N LEU A 87 -14.51 -5.68 16.95
CA LEU A 87 -15.87 -5.45 16.45
C LEU A 87 -15.96 -5.90 14.99
N GLU A 88 -16.84 -6.85 14.73
CA GLU A 88 -17.09 -7.36 13.39
C GLU A 88 -18.44 -6.84 12.87
N VAL A 89 -18.47 -6.44 11.60
CA VAL A 89 -19.67 -6.00 10.91
C VAL A 89 -19.78 -6.72 9.57
N ASP A 90 -20.99 -6.98 9.12
CA ASP A 90 -21.27 -7.66 7.84
C ASP A 90 -21.33 -6.69 6.66
N CYS A 91 -20.56 -5.63 6.72
CA CYS A 91 -20.52 -4.62 5.67
C CYS A 91 -19.08 -4.46 5.20
N TYR A 92 -18.84 -4.64 3.90
CA TYR A 92 -17.55 -4.42 3.28
C TYR A 92 -17.62 -3.23 2.35
N CYS A 93 -16.59 -2.41 2.39
CA CYS A 93 -16.45 -1.21 1.58
C CYS A 93 -15.16 -1.27 0.78
N LYS A 94 -15.10 -0.52 -0.31
CA LYS A 94 -13.86 -0.29 -1.05
C LYS A 94 -13.25 1.02 -0.60
N TYR A 95 -11.94 1.00 -0.39
CA TYR A 95 -11.17 2.14 0.10
C TYR A 95 -10.04 2.47 -0.84
N ASP A 96 -9.82 3.76 -1.03
CA ASP A 96 -8.61 4.27 -1.67
C ASP A 96 -7.73 4.91 -0.59
N ALA A 97 -6.43 4.68 -0.67
CA ALA A 97 -5.46 5.27 0.25
C ALA A 97 -4.30 5.87 -0.53
N GLY A 98 -3.72 6.93 0.00
CA GLY A 98 -2.57 7.60 -0.60
C GLY A 98 -1.43 7.75 0.39
N PHE A 99 -0.22 7.54 -0.10
CA PHE A 99 1.00 7.65 0.68
C PHE A 99 2.04 8.42 -0.11
N LYS A 100 2.93 9.08 0.60
CA LYS A 100 4.07 9.76 0.00
C LYS A 100 5.34 9.12 0.51
N LEU A 101 6.19 8.67 -0.40
CA LEU A 101 7.50 8.13 -0.08
C LEU A 101 8.54 9.21 -0.32
N SER A 102 9.32 9.50 0.71
CA SER A 102 10.41 10.44 0.64
C SER A 102 11.71 9.77 1.02
N ASN A 103 12.83 10.45 0.77
CA ASN A 103 14.16 9.95 1.09
C ASN A 103 14.51 8.63 0.37
N LEU A 104 13.94 8.44 -0.83
CA LEU A 104 14.27 7.32 -1.69
C LEU A 104 15.51 7.61 -2.51
N THR A 105 16.42 6.65 -2.55
CA THR A 105 17.50 6.65 -3.52
C THR A 105 16.96 6.11 -4.84
N SER A 106 17.22 6.81 -5.95
CA SER A 106 16.82 6.34 -7.27
C SER A 106 17.46 4.99 -7.57
N GLY A 107 16.74 4.15 -8.27
CA GLY A 107 17.24 2.86 -8.70
C GLY A 107 16.20 1.76 -8.59
N LYS A 108 16.71 0.54 -8.74
CA LYS A 108 15.87 -0.66 -8.73
C LYS A 108 15.82 -1.26 -7.33
N TYR A 109 14.60 -1.60 -6.92
CA TYR A 109 14.32 -2.28 -5.66
C TYR A 109 13.59 -3.60 -5.92
N HIS A 110 13.85 -4.58 -5.07
CA HIS A 110 12.99 -5.75 -4.93
C HIS A 110 11.95 -5.40 -3.87
N MET A 111 10.70 -5.27 -4.27
CA MET A 111 9.64 -4.80 -3.40
C MET A 111 8.68 -5.93 -3.02
N LYS A 112 8.35 -5.99 -1.74
CA LYS A 112 7.28 -6.83 -1.21
C LYS A 112 6.24 -5.94 -0.55
N VAL A 113 4.97 -6.17 -0.87
CA VAL A 113 3.84 -5.47 -0.25
C VAL A 113 3.01 -6.48 0.50
N TYR A 114 2.71 -6.19 1.76
CA TYR A 114 1.87 -7.01 2.61
C TYR A 114 0.62 -6.25 3.00
N LEU A 115 -0.51 -6.94 3.00
CA LEU A 115 -1.77 -6.42 3.51
C LEU A 115 -2.01 -7.06 4.87
N ALA A 116 -1.92 -6.25 5.92
CA ALA A 116 -2.06 -6.71 7.30
C ALA A 116 -3.53 -6.67 7.73
N ASP A 117 -3.84 -7.35 8.83
CA ASP A 117 -5.13 -7.28 9.49
C ASP A 117 -5.20 -6.06 10.44
N TYR A 118 -6.32 -5.93 11.18
CA TYR A 118 -6.52 -4.81 12.11
C TYR A 118 -5.58 -4.85 13.33
N TYR A 119 -4.86 -5.95 13.53
CA TYR A 119 -3.84 -6.10 14.56
C TYR A 119 -2.43 -5.86 14.04
N GLY A 120 -2.31 -5.52 12.75
CA GLY A 120 -1.02 -5.33 12.10
C GLY A 120 -0.31 -6.63 11.74
N LYS A 121 -1.00 -7.75 11.77
CA LYS A 121 -0.43 -9.07 11.46
C LYS A 121 -0.60 -9.42 10.00
N TYR A 122 0.44 -10.00 9.42
CA TYR A 122 0.42 -10.46 8.04
C TYR A 122 1.26 -11.73 7.89
N ASP A 123 0.97 -12.48 6.83
CA ASP A 123 1.74 -13.68 6.49
C ASP A 123 2.96 -13.29 5.65
N ALA A 124 4.15 -13.41 6.23
CA ALA A 124 5.40 -13.05 5.57
C ALA A 124 5.72 -13.94 4.36
N THR A 125 5.09 -15.12 4.26
CA THR A 125 5.28 -16.03 3.13
C THR A 125 4.32 -15.78 1.97
N SER A 126 3.35 -14.87 2.15
CA SER A 126 2.30 -14.60 1.18
C SER A 126 2.13 -13.09 0.96
N PRO A 127 3.08 -12.44 0.28
CA PRO A 127 2.94 -11.02 -0.03
C PRO A 127 1.80 -10.78 -1.02
N ALA A 128 1.15 -9.62 -0.88
CA ALA A 128 0.14 -9.18 -1.85
C ALA A 128 0.77 -8.84 -3.20
N TYR A 129 2.04 -8.43 -3.18
CA TYR A 129 2.85 -8.22 -4.37
C TYR A 129 4.31 -8.48 -4.04
N GLU A 130 5.03 -9.06 -4.99
CA GLU A 130 6.48 -9.20 -4.93
C GLU A 130 7.05 -9.04 -6.34
N GLY A 131 8.05 -8.17 -6.49
CA GLY A 131 8.69 -7.95 -7.78
C GLY A 131 9.66 -6.78 -7.78
N ALA A 132 10.29 -6.57 -8.93
CA ALA A 132 11.23 -5.48 -9.14
C ALA A 132 10.49 -4.19 -9.48
N ILE A 133 10.87 -3.12 -8.81
CA ILE A 133 10.34 -1.77 -9.04
C ILE A 133 11.51 -0.83 -9.25
N THR A 134 11.40 0.05 -10.24
CA THR A 134 12.42 1.07 -10.49
C THR A 134 11.88 2.44 -10.09
N PHE A 135 12.55 3.09 -9.14
CA PHE A 135 12.27 4.46 -8.76
C PHE A 135 13.13 5.40 -9.60
N LYS A 136 12.51 6.04 -10.56
CA LYS A 136 13.16 6.96 -11.49
C LYS A 136 12.28 8.20 -11.66
N PRO A 137 12.85 9.42 -11.62
CA PRO A 137 12.05 10.63 -11.79
C PRO A 137 11.20 10.61 -13.05
N ASN A 138 9.99 11.16 -12.93
CA ASN A 138 9.02 11.30 -14.02
C ASN A 138 8.53 9.97 -14.58
N THR A 139 8.39 8.95 -13.72
CA THR A 139 7.85 7.65 -14.10
C THR A 139 6.60 7.32 -13.30
N THR A 140 5.72 6.51 -13.88
CA THR A 140 4.54 5.97 -13.21
C THR A 140 4.48 4.46 -13.48
N GLN A 141 4.24 3.69 -12.43
CA GLN A 141 4.11 2.23 -12.50
C GLN A 141 2.83 1.81 -11.80
N GLU A 142 2.18 0.79 -12.33
CA GLU A 142 0.95 0.23 -11.75
C GLU A 142 1.14 -1.25 -11.46
N LEU A 143 0.72 -1.68 -10.28
CA LEU A 143 0.81 -3.05 -9.79
C LEU A 143 -0.56 -3.52 -9.33
N GLU A 144 -0.81 -4.83 -9.45
CA GLU A 144 -1.97 -5.46 -8.83
C GLU A 144 -1.58 -6.09 -7.49
N LEU A 145 -2.44 -5.91 -6.49
CA LEU A 145 -2.28 -6.51 -5.17
C LEU A 145 -3.24 -7.68 -5.03
N GLN A 146 -2.76 -8.77 -4.43
CA GLN A 146 -3.61 -9.90 -4.07
C GLN A 146 -4.16 -9.70 -2.67
N GLN A 147 -5.48 -9.66 -2.56
CA GLN A 147 -6.15 -9.47 -1.28
C GLN A 147 -7.04 -10.66 -0.92
#